data_f89d888a1af07268f0e22e5efcb6daee
#
_entry.id   f89d888a1af07268f0e22e5efcb6daee
#
_cell.length_a   1.000
_cell.length_b   1.000
_cell.length_c   1.000
_cell.angle_alpha   90.00
_cell.angle_beta   90.00
_cell.angle_gamma   90.00
#
_symmetry.space_group_name_H-M   'P 1'
#
loop_
_entity.id
_entity.type
_entity.pdbx_description
1 polymer ?
#
loop_
_entity_poly.entity_id
_entity_poly.type
_entity_poly.pdbx_seq_one_letter_code
_entity_poly.pdbx_strand_id
1 'polypeptide(L)'
;FKYFKSRVGLILSLFAIVSFAFSVILTKNHPTASFYLIPTRYWELSFGALAAAGVFKKAKGRRQNEVLSILGLLLILFSIFTFTSKTVFPGYAALLPVLGATLIILNAEDTLVGKMLALKPLVFIGVISYSLYLWHWPLVVFSHDKYIIDLNLSREMLVVLSILIAWFSTRFIEAPFRNKQSYDRTRIFKYSSVAYSLLFLTSLAIWPLKGWTDRLSDEKAYILSSTKDYSPVRDKCHFSSGVPETTQYCILGVKDIEPSLFVWGDSHGAEISYALSKLTSVYTATYSACPPVVGFTSTERPECQAHNMRVLDFILNNKKIKNVVLAANYNKYEGDEKYSGFVKGFENTVKKLTDGGKRVTVLDQIPSPGVNVPNDLANAKFIVNKRCLLYPS
;
A
#
# COMPACT_ATOMS: atom_id res chain seq x y z
N PHE A 1 22.63 29.18 -17.60
CA PHE A 1 22.94 27.92 -18.36
C PHE A 1 24.35 27.93 -18.99
N LYS A 2 24.81 29.06 -19.56
CA LYS A 2 26.09 29.14 -20.28
C LYS A 2 27.30 28.91 -19.37
N TYR A 3 27.27 29.35 -18.10
CA TYR A 3 28.37 29.20 -17.14
C TYR A 3 28.39 27.86 -16.40
N PHE A 4 27.30 27.08 -16.45
CA PHE A 4 27.18 25.81 -15.74
C PHE A 4 27.41 24.57 -16.60
N LYS A 5 27.60 24.69 -17.92
CA LYS A 5 27.73 23.56 -18.84
C LYS A 5 28.79 22.51 -18.42
N SER A 6 29.93 22.96 -17.93
CA SER A 6 31.05 22.09 -17.53
C SER A 6 30.82 21.37 -16.18
N ARG A 7 29.89 21.87 -15.35
CA ARG A 7 29.62 21.33 -13.99
C ARG A 7 28.28 20.61 -13.87
N VAL A 8 27.45 20.65 -14.91
CA VAL A 8 26.11 20.01 -14.89
C VAL A 8 26.21 18.52 -14.60
N GLY A 9 27.15 17.83 -15.27
CA GLY A 9 27.36 16.41 -15.03
C GLY A 9 27.75 16.08 -13.59
N LEU A 10 28.63 16.88 -13.00
CA LEU A 10 29.05 16.72 -11.60
C LEU A 10 27.88 16.93 -10.64
N ILE A 11 27.12 17.99 -10.84
CA ILE A 11 25.96 18.33 -9.99
C ILE A 11 24.91 17.23 -10.08
N LEU A 12 24.55 16.78 -11.30
CA LEU A 12 23.59 15.69 -11.48
C LEU A 12 24.09 14.39 -10.86
N SER A 13 25.39 14.07 -10.97
CA SER A 13 25.96 12.87 -10.35
C SER A 13 25.89 12.94 -8.82
N LEU A 14 26.20 14.10 -8.22
CA LEU A 14 26.12 14.29 -6.78
C LEU A 14 24.68 14.09 -6.28
N PHE A 15 23.71 14.74 -6.93
CA PHE A 15 22.30 14.59 -6.58
C PHE A 15 21.81 13.14 -6.79
N ALA A 16 22.27 12.46 -7.83
CA ALA A 16 21.93 11.05 -8.08
C ALA A 16 22.47 10.15 -6.95
N ILE A 17 23.72 10.35 -6.51
CA ILE A 17 24.32 9.57 -5.41
C ILE A 17 23.56 9.80 -4.10
N VAL A 18 23.30 11.06 -3.75
CA VAL A 18 22.53 11.40 -2.53
C VAL A 18 21.12 10.80 -2.58
N SER A 19 20.44 10.93 -3.72
CA SER A 19 19.11 10.36 -3.93
C SER A 19 19.10 8.83 -3.82
N PHE A 20 20.11 8.15 -4.39
CA PHE A 20 20.25 6.71 -4.30
C PHE A 20 20.50 6.24 -2.84
N ALA A 21 21.43 6.91 -2.14
CA ALA A 21 21.68 6.60 -0.73
C ALA A 21 20.39 6.77 0.11
N PHE A 22 19.66 7.85 -0.13
CA PHE A 22 18.38 8.10 0.55
C PHE A 22 17.33 7.05 0.19
N SER A 23 17.26 6.63 -1.08
CA SER A 23 16.41 5.53 -1.54
C SER A 23 16.69 4.24 -0.77
N VAL A 24 17.95 3.84 -0.68
CA VAL A 24 18.36 2.60 0.00
C VAL A 24 18.01 2.63 1.49
N ILE A 25 18.32 3.75 2.17
CA ILE A 25 18.05 3.89 3.61
C ILE A 25 16.55 3.88 3.88
N LEU A 26 15.78 4.68 3.13
CA LEU A 26 14.35 4.83 3.38
C LEU A 26 13.57 3.58 2.99
N THR A 27 13.97 2.87 1.94
CA THR A 27 13.28 1.65 1.49
C THR A 27 13.31 0.55 2.55
N LYS A 28 14.35 0.49 3.37
CA LYS A 28 14.46 -0.50 4.45
C LYS A 28 13.41 -0.30 5.53
N ASN A 29 13.12 0.96 5.90
CA ASN A 29 12.26 1.29 7.04
C ASN A 29 10.86 1.75 6.61
N HIS A 30 10.74 2.41 5.46
CA HIS A 30 9.52 3.01 4.94
C HIS A 30 9.37 2.79 3.42
N PRO A 31 9.16 1.54 2.96
CA PRO A 31 9.15 1.20 1.52
C PRO A 31 8.09 1.99 0.74
N THR A 32 6.90 2.18 1.29
CA THR A 32 5.84 2.97 0.65
C THR A 32 6.25 4.43 0.45
N ALA A 33 6.82 5.08 1.46
CA ALA A 33 7.30 6.45 1.33
C ALA A 33 8.44 6.56 0.32
N SER A 34 9.38 5.59 0.34
CA SER A 34 10.47 5.53 -0.63
C SER A 34 9.98 5.39 -2.07
N PHE A 35 8.88 4.67 -2.28
CA PHE A 35 8.30 4.48 -3.62
C PHE A 35 7.67 5.75 -4.19
N TYR A 36 7.00 6.57 -3.36
CA TYR A 36 6.24 7.74 -3.83
C TYR A 36 6.99 9.06 -3.75
N LEU A 37 8.04 9.16 -2.94
CA LEU A 37 8.78 10.42 -2.79
C LEU A 37 9.76 10.64 -3.94
N ILE A 38 9.74 11.85 -4.52
CA ILE A 38 10.66 12.24 -5.59
C ILE A 38 12.14 12.17 -5.17
N PRO A 39 12.55 12.62 -3.96
CA PRO A 39 13.96 12.57 -3.56
C PRO A 39 14.57 11.17 -3.55
N THR A 40 13.79 10.13 -3.33
CA THR A 40 14.25 8.73 -3.31
C THR A 40 14.31 8.10 -4.69
N ARG A 41 13.66 8.69 -5.69
CA ARG A 41 13.60 8.18 -7.08
C ARG A 41 14.30 9.08 -8.10
N TYR A 42 14.75 10.26 -7.69
CA TYR A 42 15.42 11.21 -8.58
C TYR A 42 16.64 10.60 -9.29
N TRP A 43 17.39 9.71 -8.62
CA TRP A 43 18.55 9.04 -9.19
C TRP A 43 18.20 8.18 -10.41
N GLU A 44 17.03 7.55 -10.45
CA GLU A 44 16.57 6.74 -11.58
C GLU A 44 16.50 7.59 -12.87
N LEU A 45 15.90 8.77 -12.76
CA LEU A 45 15.80 9.73 -13.86
C LEU A 45 17.15 10.37 -14.19
N SER A 46 17.99 10.56 -13.18
CA SER A 46 19.31 11.17 -13.33
C SER A 46 20.24 10.34 -14.21
N PHE A 47 20.12 9.01 -14.22
CA PHE A 47 20.91 8.16 -15.11
C PHE A 47 20.65 8.47 -16.58
N GLY A 48 19.40 8.66 -16.97
CA GLY A 48 19.05 9.13 -18.31
C GLY A 48 19.59 10.53 -18.62
N ALA A 49 19.47 11.45 -17.66
CA ALA A 49 20.00 12.81 -17.80
C ALA A 49 21.53 12.84 -17.90
N LEU A 50 22.25 12.01 -17.15
CA LEU A 50 23.71 11.85 -17.21
C LEU A 50 24.14 11.25 -18.54
N ALA A 51 23.40 10.29 -19.08
CA ALA A 51 23.62 9.75 -20.42
C ALA A 51 23.46 10.85 -21.48
N ALA A 52 22.39 11.63 -21.42
CA ALA A 52 22.15 12.75 -22.34
C ALA A 52 23.17 13.88 -22.20
N ALA A 53 23.69 14.11 -20.98
CA ALA A 53 24.76 15.10 -20.74
C ALA A 53 26.16 14.62 -21.19
N GLY A 54 26.29 13.38 -21.68
CA GLY A 54 27.55 12.81 -22.15
C GLY A 54 28.54 12.44 -21.04
N VAL A 55 28.04 12.30 -19.80
CA VAL A 55 28.84 11.81 -18.64
C VAL A 55 29.20 10.34 -18.87
N PHE A 56 28.24 9.55 -19.31
CA PHE A 56 28.46 8.17 -19.71
C PHE A 56 28.89 8.15 -21.20
N LYS A 57 29.99 7.47 -21.46
CA LYS A 57 30.54 7.36 -22.84
C LYS A 57 29.95 6.13 -23.53
N LYS A 58 29.47 6.32 -24.77
CA LYS A 58 29.12 5.22 -25.67
C LYS A 58 30.36 4.39 -25.97
N ALA A 59 30.22 3.07 -26.02
CA ALA A 59 31.30 2.21 -26.48
C ALA A 59 31.67 2.50 -27.95
N LYS A 60 32.97 2.41 -28.26
CA LYS A 60 33.46 2.79 -29.59
C LYS A 60 33.32 1.67 -30.64
N GLY A 61 33.24 0.42 -30.21
CA GLY A 61 33.20 -0.74 -31.09
C GLY A 61 31.80 -1.30 -31.29
N ARG A 62 31.43 -1.66 -32.52
CA ARG A 62 30.13 -2.28 -32.84
C ARG A 62 29.85 -3.53 -31.97
N ARG A 63 30.85 -4.41 -31.81
CA ARG A 63 30.73 -5.62 -30.99
C ARG A 63 30.48 -5.28 -29.53
N GLN A 64 31.12 -4.25 -28.98
CA GLN A 64 30.89 -3.78 -27.60
C GLN A 64 29.48 -3.23 -27.44
N ASN A 65 29.00 -2.43 -28.39
CA ASN A 65 27.64 -1.91 -28.39
C ASN A 65 26.60 -3.04 -28.42
N GLU A 66 26.84 -4.08 -29.24
CA GLU A 66 25.97 -5.27 -29.29
C GLU A 66 25.89 -5.98 -27.93
N VAL A 67 27.06 -6.28 -27.34
CA VAL A 67 27.11 -6.97 -26.01
C VAL A 67 26.47 -6.11 -24.93
N LEU A 68 26.74 -4.82 -24.87
CA LEU A 68 26.20 -3.93 -23.85
C LEU A 68 24.69 -3.72 -24.01
N SER A 69 24.17 -3.64 -25.22
CA SER A 69 22.74 -3.52 -25.46
C SER A 69 22.00 -4.82 -25.12
N ILE A 70 22.57 -5.98 -25.44
CA ILE A 70 22.01 -7.30 -25.02
C ILE A 70 22.05 -7.43 -23.50
N LEU A 71 23.16 -7.10 -22.83
CA LEU A 71 23.25 -7.10 -21.38
C LEU A 71 22.19 -6.19 -20.76
N GLY A 72 22.00 -5.00 -21.32
CA GLY A 72 20.95 -4.07 -20.87
C GLY A 72 19.56 -4.67 -20.98
N LEU A 73 19.26 -5.34 -22.08
CA LEU A 73 17.97 -6.04 -22.27
C LEU A 73 17.80 -7.18 -21.27
N LEU A 74 18.83 -7.99 -21.05
CA LEU A 74 18.81 -9.10 -20.09
C LEU A 74 18.57 -8.61 -18.65
N LEU A 75 19.19 -7.49 -18.23
CA LEU A 75 18.95 -6.91 -16.91
C LEU A 75 17.49 -6.47 -16.73
N ILE A 76 16.87 -5.89 -17.74
CA ILE A 76 15.46 -5.51 -17.69
C ILE A 76 14.56 -6.75 -17.64
N LEU A 77 14.78 -7.72 -18.52
CA LEU A 77 14.00 -8.96 -18.56
C LEU A 77 14.14 -9.74 -17.25
N PHE A 78 15.37 -9.85 -16.73
CA PHE A 78 15.60 -10.46 -15.43
C PHE A 78 14.76 -9.79 -14.33
N SER A 79 14.75 -8.45 -14.29
CA SER A 79 13.95 -7.70 -13.32
C SER A 79 12.45 -7.99 -13.46
N ILE A 80 11.95 -8.03 -14.71
CA ILE A 80 10.53 -8.30 -14.99
C ILE A 80 10.10 -9.69 -14.50
N PHE A 81 10.93 -10.72 -14.71
CA PHE A 81 10.57 -12.10 -14.40
C PHE A 81 10.88 -12.52 -12.96
N THR A 82 11.79 -11.82 -12.26
CA THR A 82 12.19 -12.20 -10.89
C THR A 82 11.59 -11.34 -9.81
N PHE A 83 11.20 -10.09 -10.10
CA PHE A 83 10.60 -9.23 -9.10
C PHE A 83 9.17 -9.65 -8.81
N THR A 84 8.86 -9.74 -7.53
CA THR A 84 7.55 -10.11 -7.01
C THR A 84 7.05 -9.04 -6.03
N SER A 85 5.83 -9.19 -5.53
CA SER A 85 5.30 -8.33 -4.46
C SER A 85 6.11 -8.37 -3.16
N LYS A 86 6.97 -9.39 -2.99
CA LYS A 86 7.88 -9.54 -1.85
C LYS A 86 9.21 -8.80 -2.07
N THR A 87 9.51 -8.35 -3.29
CA THR A 87 10.76 -7.64 -3.60
C THR A 87 10.75 -6.26 -2.95
N VAL A 88 11.75 -5.99 -2.13
CA VAL A 88 11.94 -4.68 -1.47
C VAL A 88 12.35 -3.65 -2.53
N PHE A 89 11.40 -2.82 -2.95
CA PHE A 89 11.55 -1.86 -4.05
C PHE A 89 11.19 -0.43 -3.58
N PRO A 90 11.88 0.65 -4.06
CA PRO A 90 12.94 0.68 -5.08
C PRO A 90 14.33 0.23 -4.60
N GLY A 91 14.99 0.92 -3.70
CA GLY A 91 16.30 0.57 -3.14
C GLY A 91 17.29 -0.01 -4.16
N TYR A 92 17.99 -1.08 -3.77
CA TYR A 92 18.96 -1.76 -4.65
C TYR A 92 18.32 -2.47 -5.84
N ALA A 93 17.07 -2.94 -5.70
CA ALA A 93 16.41 -3.67 -6.77
C ALA A 93 16.25 -2.82 -8.05
N ALA A 94 15.99 -1.53 -7.89
CA ALA A 94 15.83 -0.61 -9.02
C ALA A 94 17.12 -0.38 -9.84
N LEU A 95 18.30 -0.73 -9.29
CA LEU A 95 19.56 -0.62 -10.05
C LEU A 95 19.54 -1.46 -11.32
N LEU A 96 19.02 -2.68 -11.26
CA LEU A 96 19.04 -3.60 -12.42
C LEU A 96 18.31 -3.01 -13.63
N PRO A 97 17.02 -2.62 -13.54
CA PRO A 97 16.33 -2.06 -14.69
C PRO A 97 16.86 -0.68 -15.10
N VAL A 98 17.34 0.15 -14.16
CA VAL A 98 17.90 1.47 -14.48
C VAL A 98 19.21 1.35 -15.24
N LEU A 99 20.12 0.47 -14.80
CA LEU A 99 21.37 0.19 -15.51
C LEU A 99 21.07 -0.43 -16.88
N GLY A 100 20.12 -1.38 -16.95
CA GLY A 100 19.69 -1.99 -18.19
C GLY A 100 19.18 -0.96 -19.19
N ALA A 101 18.30 -0.07 -18.77
CA ALA A 101 17.79 1.01 -19.62
C ALA A 101 18.91 1.97 -20.07
N THR A 102 19.82 2.33 -19.18
CA THR A 102 20.96 3.20 -19.49
C THR A 102 21.89 2.57 -20.53
N LEU A 103 22.19 1.28 -20.39
CA LEU A 103 23.02 0.55 -21.36
C LEU A 103 22.36 0.51 -22.74
N ILE A 104 21.06 0.28 -22.82
CA ILE A 104 20.32 0.30 -24.09
C ILE A 104 20.34 1.72 -24.70
N ILE A 105 20.01 2.75 -23.91
CA ILE A 105 20.00 4.14 -24.39
C ILE A 105 21.34 4.55 -24.98
N LEU A 106 22.43 4.13 -24.36
CA LEU A 106 23.78 4.51 -24.83
C LEU A 106 24.25 3.70 -26.02
N ASN A 107 23.92 2.42 -26.12
CA ASN A 107 24.62 1.48 -27.00
C ASN A 107 23.72 0.76 -28.03
N ALA A 108 22.38 0.92 -27.99
CA ALA A 108 21.50 0.12 -28.85
C ALA A 108 21.49 0.56 -30.32
N GLU A 109 22.04 1.73 -30.66
CA GLU A 109 22.10 2.20 -32.05
C GLU A 109 22.86 1.20 -32.94
N ASP A 110 22.27 0.82 -34.06
CA ASP A 110 22.80 -0.16 -35.04
C ASP A 110 23.03 -1.60 -34.51
N THR A 111 22.47 -1.94 -33.34
CA THR A 111 22.51 -3.29 -32.74
C THR A 111 21.23 -4.09 -33.02
N LEU A 112 21.27 -5.41 -32.74
CA LEU A 112 20.07 -6.25 -32.81
C LEU A 112 18.95 -5.75 -31.87
N VAL A 113 19.31 -5.38 -30.65
CA VAL A 113 18.36 -4.82 -29.66
C VAL A 113 17.75 -3.52 -30.19
N GLY A 114 18.57 -2.63 -30.76
CA GLY A 114 18.07 -1.40 -31.38
C GLY A 114 17.13 -1.65 -32.55
N LYS A 115 17.43 -2.59 -33.41
CA LYS A 115 16.57 -2.98 -34.55
C LYS A 115 15.25 -3.56 -34.06
N MET A 116 15.30 -4.40 -33.03
CA MET A 116 14.08 -4.96 -32.39
C MET A 116 13.23 -3.84 -31.79
N LEU A 117 13.80 -2.94 -31.02
CA LEU A 117 13.09 -1.82 -30.41
C LEU A 117 12.57 -0.80 -31.44
N ALA A 118 13.16 -0.74 -32.63
CA ALA A 118 12.70 0.09 -33.74
C ALA A 118 11.52 -0.50 -34.53
N LEU A 119 11.03 -1.68 -34.18
CA LEU A 119 9.82 -2.24 -34.79
C LEU A 119 8.62 -1.32 -34.57
N LYS A 120 7.83 -1.10 -35.62
CA LYS A 120 6.68 -0.16 -35.60
C LYS A 120 5.74 -0.35 -34.39
N PRO A 121 5.35 -1.58 -34.00
CA PRO A 121 4.50 -1.75 -32.83
C PRO A 121 5.15 -1.29 -31.51
N LEU A 122 6.44 -1.58 -31.31
CA LEU A 122 7.17 -1.17 -30.11
C LEU A 122 7.37 0.34 -30.05
N VAL A 123 7.71 0.96 -31.18
CA VAL A 123 7.79 2.42 -31.30
C VAL A 123 6.44 3.06 -31.03
N PHE A 124 5.35 2.49 -31.55
CA PHE A 124 3.99 2.98 -31.27
C PHE A 124 3.68 2.96 -29.76
N ILE A 125 3.92 1.84 -29.09
CA ILE A 125 3.73 1.75 -27.63
C ILE A 125 4.64 2.75 -26.89
N GLY A 126 5.88 2.89 -27.32
CA GLY A 126 6.80 3.90 -26.78
C GLY A 126 6.28 5.33 -26.89
N VAL A 127 5.69 5.69 -28.04
CA VAL A 127 5.14 7.04 -28.27
C VAL A 127 3.94 7.33 -27.37
N ILE A 128 3.07 6.35 -27.14
CA ILE A 128 1.88 6.52 -26.29
C ILE A 128 2.13 6.20 -24.82
N SER A 129 3.35 5.77 -24.45
CA SER A 129 3.67 5.19 -23.13
C SER A 129 3.33 6.09 -21.95
N TYR A 130 3.53 7.40 -22.08
CA TYR A 130 3.19 8.37 -21.02
C TYR A 130 1.68 8.43 -20.78
N SER A 131 0.90 8.60 -21.83
CA SER A 131 -0.57 8.58 -21.72
C SER A 131 -1.06 7.22 -21.26
N LEU A 132 -0.43 6.11 -21.70
CA LEU A 132 -0.77 4.76 -21.25
C LEU A 132 -0.53 4.59 -19.75
N TYR A 133 0.60 5.08 -19.23
CA TYR A 133 0.90 5.09 -17.80
C TYR A 133 -0.15 5.88 -16.99
N LEU A 134 -0.63 7.01 -17.49
CA LEU A 134 -1.62 7.82 -16.79
C LEU A 134 -3.01 7.17 -16.79
N TRP A 135 -3.43 6.51 -17.87
CA TRP A 135 -4.78 5.99 -18.02
C TRP A 135 -4.97 4.54 -17.57
N HIS A 136 -3.95 3.67 -17.65
CA HIS A 136 -4.13 2.25 -17.33
C HIS A 136 -4.58 2.03 -15.88
N TRP A 137 -3.98 2.75 -14.92
CA TRP A 137 -4.29 2.55 -13.50
C TRP A 137 -5.71 2.95 -13.11
N PRO A 138 -6.21 4.14 -13.45
CA PRO A 138 -7.63 4.46 -13.27
C PRO A 138 -8.56 3.42 -13.89
N LEU A 139 -8.28 2.97 -15.12
CA LEU A 139 -9.11 1.95 -15.77
C LEU A 139 -9.11 0.62 -15.01
N VAL A 140 -7.97 0.16 -14.54
CA VAL A 140 -7.87 -1.04 -13.71
C VAL A 140 -8.64 -0.88 -12.41
N VAL A 141 -8.46 0.22 -11.69
CA VAL A 141 -9.16 0.47 -10.41
C VAL A 141 -10.67 0.51 -10.62
N PHE A 142 -11.15 1.28 -11.58
CA PHE A 142 -12.58 1.42 -11.83
C PHE A 142 -13.22 0.15 -12.38
N SER A 143 -12.50 -0.67 -13.13
CA SER A 143 -13.04 -1.95 -13.63
C SER A 143 -13.19 -3.02 -12.55
N HIS A 144 -12.42 -2.92 -11.46
CA HIS A 144 -12.53 -3.83 -10.33
C HIS A 144 -13.57 -3.34 -9.30
N ASP A 145 -14.00 -2.09 -9.40
CA ASP A 145 -15.02 -1.54 -8.53
C ASP A 145 -16.41 -1.80 -9.10
N LYS A 146 -17.01 -2.92 -8.69
CA LYS A 146 -18.36 -3.34 -9.10
C LYS A 146 -19.45 -2.28 -8.87
N TYR A 147 -19.14 -1.23 -8.09
CA TYR A 147 -20.12 -0.23 -7.68
C TYR A 147 -20.07 1.04 -8.49
N ILE A 148 -18.95 1.31 -9.16
CA ILE A 148 -18.80 2.51 -10.00
C ILE A 148 -19.22 2.21 -11.42
N ILE A 149 -18.71 1.13 -12.00
CA ILE A 149 -19.02 0.72 -13.37
C ILE A 149 -19.03 -0.81 -13.39
N ASP A 150 -20.22 -1.41 -13.49
CA ASP A 150 -20.38 -2.87 -13.66
C ASP A 150 -20.00 -3.28 -15.11
N LEU A 151 -18.78 -2.92 -15.49
CA LEU A 151 -18.18 -3.36 -16.74
C LEU A 151 -17.44 -4.67 -16.43
N ASN A 152 -18.08 -5.80 -16.68
CA ASN A 152 -17.42 -7.11 -16.70
C ASN A 152 -16.36 -7.17 -17.82
N LEU A 153 -15.38 -6.26 -17.78
CA LEU A 153 -14.31 -6.20 -18.76
C LEU A 153 -13.28 -7.29 -18.46
N SER A 154 -13.02 -8.13 -19.45
CA SER A 154 -11.90 -9.05 -19.35
C SER A 154 -10.57 -8.29 -19.28
N ARG A 155 -9.52 -8.92 -18.78
CA ARG A 155 -8.18 -8.31 -18.69
C ARG A 155 -7.69 -7.83 -20.05
N GLU A 156 -7.98 -8.61 -21.10
CA GLU A 156 -7.61 -8.31 -22.49
C GLU A 156 -8.33 -7.05 -22.98
N MET A 157 -9.63 -6.91 -22.67
CA MET A 157 -10.40 -5.72 -23.01
C MET A 157 -9.87 -4.47 -22.32
N LEU A 158 -9.44 -4.59 -21.06
CA LEU A 158 -8.80 -3.48 -20.33
C LEU A 158 -7.50 -3.03 -20.97
N VAL A 159 -6.68 -3.98 -21.43
CA VAL A 159 -5.41 -3.66 -22.15
C VAL A 159 -5.73 -2.92 -23.44
N VAL A 160 -6.66 -3.43 -24.25
CA VAL A 160 -7.07 -2.79 -25.51
C VAL A 160 -7.63 -1.39 -25.26
N LEU A 161 -8.54 -1.26 -24.30
CA LEU A 161 -9.13 0.03 -23.93
C LEU A 161 -8.09 1.04 -23.45
N SER A 162 -7.13 0.58 -22.64
CA SER A 162 -6.01 1.43 -22.16
C SER A 162 -5.18 1.95 -23.33
N ILE A 163 -4.87 1.11 -24.32
CA ILE A 163 -4.10 1.48 -25.51
C ILE A 163 -4.91 2.49 -26.36
N LEU A 164 -6.20 2.25 -26.57
CA LEU A 164 -7.06 3.15 -27.36
C LEU A 164 -7.18 4.53 -26.70
N ILE A 165 -7.44 4.58 -25.40
CA ILE A 165 -7.54 5.86 -24.66
C ILE A 165 -6.18 6.57 -24.64
N ALA A 166 -5.08 5.83 -24.43
CA ALA A 166 -3.74 6.40 -24.47
C ALA A 166 -3.39 6.98 -25.85
N TRP A 167 -3.72 6.26 -26.92
CA TRP A 167 -3.54 6.75 -28.29
C TRP A 167 -4.34 8.02 -28.54
N PHE A 168 -5.63 8.01 -28.16
CA PHE A 168 -6.49 9.19 -28.29
C PHE A 168 -5.93 10.38 -27.50
N SER A 169 -5.56 10.16 -26.24
CA SER A 169 -4.98 11.19 -25.37
C SER A 169 -3.67 11.75 -25.94
N THR A 170 -2.79 10.88 -26.41
CA THR A 170 -1.53 11.31 -27.03
C THR A 170 -1.78 12.12 -28.30
N ARG A 171 -2.70 11.67 -29.17
CA ARG A 171 -2.95 12.29 -30.48
C ARG A 171 -3.67 13.63 -30.36
N PHE A 172 -4.68 13.73 -29.51
CA PHE A 172 -5.57 14.89 -29.48
C PHE A 172 -5.32 15.85 -28.31
N ILE A 173 -4.67 15.37 -27.25
CA ILE A 173 -4.37 16.19 -26.08
C ILE A 173 -2.88 16.48 -26.02
N GLU A 174 -2.02 15.47 -25.89
CA GLU A 174 -0.59 15.67 -25.65
C GLU A 174 0.14 16.29 -26.86
N ALA A 175 -0.03 15.71 -28.06
CA ALA A 175 0.71 16.13 -29.25
C ALA A 175 0.45 17.60 -29.63
N PRO A 176 -0.78 18.15 -29.59
CA PRO A 176 -1.01 19.56 -29.85
C PRO A 176 -0.26 20.49 -28.90
N PHE A 177 -0.25 20.17 -27.59
CA PHE A 177 0.44 20.98 -26.57
C PHE A 177 1.98 20.90 -26.68
N ARG A 178 2.49 19.82 -27.21
CA ARG A 178 3.95 19.66 -27.48
C ARG A 178 4.41 20.41 -28.74
N ASN A 179 3.48 20.74 -29.62
CA ASN A 179 3.82 21.47 -30.85
C ASN A 179 3.97 22.98 -30.55
N LYS A 180 5.20 23.45 -30.51
CA LYS A 180 5.53 24.87 -30.28
C LYS A 180 4.97 25.84 -31.31
N GLN A 181 4.61 25.36 -32.50
CA GLN A 181 3.97 26.20 -33.53
C GLN A 181 2.48 26.43 -33.26
N SER A 182 1.82 25.46 -32.60
CA SER A 182 0.38 25.55 -32.27
C SER A 182 0.11 26.32 -30.98
N TYR A 183 0.98 26.15 -29.99
CA TYR A 183 0.80 26.79 -28.69
C TYR A 183 2.11 27.42 -28.22
N ASP A 184 2.09 28.73 -27.97
CA ASP A 184 3.18 29.41 -27.32
C ASP A 184 3.16 29.14 -25.79
N ARG A 185 4.28 29.44 -25.14
CA ARG A 185 4.45 29.20 -23.71
C ARG A 185 3.37 29.90 -22.87
N THR A 186 2.98 31.12 -23.24
CA THR A 186 2.00 31.93 -22.51
C THR A 186 0.61 31.29 -22.56
N ARG A 187 0.20 30.80 -23.73
CA ARG A 187 -1.08 30.11 -23.88
C ARG A 187 -1.11 28.80 -23.08
N ILE A 188 -0.02 28.02 -23.10
CA ILE A 188 0.06 26.78 -22.31
C ILE A 188 -0.12 27.10 -20.82
N PHE A 189 0.62 28.09 -20.28
CA PHE A 189 0.46 28.50 -18.88
C PHE A 189 -0.95 28.98 -18.57
N LYS A 190 -1.56 29.77 -19.43
CA LYS A 190 -2.95 30.23 -19.24
C LYS A 190 -3.95 29.06 -19.16
N TYR A 191 -3.91 28.13 -20.12
CA TYR A 191 -4.81 26.98 -20.12
C TYR A 191 -4.56 26.06 -18.92
N SER A 192 -3.30 25.79 -18.58
CA SER A 192 -2.96 25.00 -17.41
C SER A 192 -3.45 25.66 -16.12
N SER A 193 -3.24 26.99 -15.96
CA SER A 193 -3.73 27.70 -14.79
C SER A 193 -5.24 27.66 -14.66
N VAL A 194 -5.98 27.83 -15.75
CA VAL A 194 -7.44 27.71 -15.76
C VAL A 194 -7.87 26.31 -15.37
N ALA A 195 -7.26 25.27 -15.96
CA ALA A 195 -7.59 23.89 -15.65
C ALA A 195 -7.29 23.53 -14.19
N TYR A 196 -6.13 23.94 -13.65
CA TYR A 196 -5.78 23.74 -12.24
C TYR A 196 -6.73 24.51 -11.31
N SER A 197 -7.09 25.75 -11.65
CA SER A 197 -8.05 26.53 -10.86
C SER A 197 -9.42 25.87 -10.81
N LEU A 198 -9.91 25.36 -11.94
CA LEU A 198 -11.18 24.61 -11.99
C LEU A 198 -11.12 23.34 -11.14
N LEU A 199 -10.07 22.54 -11.28
CA LEU A 199 -9.87 21.34 -10.46
C LEU A 199 -9.77 21.67 -8.96
N PHE A 200 -9.07 22.74 -8.62
CA PHE A 200 -8.94 23.17 -7.24
C PHE A 200 -10.28 23.64 -6.67
N LEU A 201 -11.03 24.47 -7.41
CA LEU A 201 -12.36 24.95 -6.99
C LEU A 201 -13.37 23.81 -6.87
N THR A 202 -13.37 22.85 -7.80
CA THR A 202 -14.24 21.66 -7.69
C THR A 202 -13.85 20.80 -6.47
N SER A 203 -12.56 20.63 -6.20
CA SER A 203 -12.10 19.92 -5.01
C SER A 203 -12.51 20.63 -3.71
N LEU A 204 -12.38 21.97 -3.66
CA LEU A 204 -12.85 22.77 -2.54
C LEU A 204 -14.38 22.69 -2.35
N ALA A 205 -15.15 22.62 -3.41
CA ALA A 205 -16.61 22.50 -3.34
C ALA A 205 -17.05 21.09 -2.84
N ILE A 206 -16.31 20.04 -3.21
CA ILE A 206 -16.62 18.65 -2.82
C ILE A 206 -16.12 18.32 -1.39
N TRP A 207 -15.04 18.96 -0.92
CA TRP A 207 -14.45 18.70 0.38
C TRP A 207 -15.44 18.83 1.56
N PRO A 208 -16.18 19.95 1.75
CA PRO A 208 -17.12 20.07 2.85
C PRO A 208 -18.31 19.12 2.72
N LEU A 209 -18.62 18.66 1.51
CA LEU A 209 -19.69 17.70 1.26
C LEU A 209 -19.30 16.24 1.59
N LYS A 210 -18.11 16.01 2.18
CA LYS A 210 -17.61 14.66 2.54
C LYS A 210 -17.79 13.62 1.42
N GLY A 211 -17.52 14.03 0.16
CA GLY A 211 -17.74 13.22 -1.03
C GLY A 211 -19.17 13.20 -1.52
N TRP A 212 -19.97 14.22 -1.18
CA TRP A 212 -21.36 14.39 -1.61
C TRP A 212 -22.24 13.21 -1.16
N THR A 213 -22.22 12.94 0.14
CA THR A 213 -23.00 11.86 0.76
C THR A 213 -24.50 11.99 0.56
N ASP A 214 -25.02 13.22 0.39
CA ASP A 214 -26.44 13.51 0.19
C ASP A 214 -27.02 12.92 -1.12
N ARG A 215 -26.15 12.49 -2.04
CA ARG A 215 -26.57 11.71 -3.24
C ARG A 215 -27.01 10.28 -2.92
N LEU A 216 -26.66 9.79 -1.73
CA LEU A 216 -27.03 8.45 -1.30
C LEU A 216 -28.38 8.50 -0.58
N SER A 217 -29.19 7.45 -0.74
CA SER A 217 -30.35 7.28 0.13
C SER A 217 -29.91 7.15 1.58
N ASP A 218 -30.77 7.58 2.52
CA ASP A 218 -30.50 7.51 3.97
C ASP A 218 -30.07 6.10 4.40
N GLU A 219 -30.69 5.08 3.82
CA GLU A 219 -30.34 3.68 4.09
C GLU A 219 -28.91 3.32 3.63
N LYS A 220 -28.54 3.74 2.42
CA LYS A 220 -27.16 3.52 1.90
C LYS A 220 -26.13 4.31 2.70
N ALA A 221 -26.44 5.55 3.04
CA ALA A 221 -25.59 6.38 3.88
C ALA A 221 -25.38 5.75 5.26
N TYR A 222 -26.42 5.20 5.87
CA TYR A 222 -26.35 4.48 7.14
C TYR A 222 -25.46 3.23 7.04
N ILE A 223 -25.68 2.38 6.05
CA ILE A 223 -24.88 1.16 5.84
C ILE A 223 -23.40 1.52 5.62
N LEU A 224 -23.11 2.52 4.79
CA LEU A 224 -21.73 2.95 4.53
C LEU A 224 -21.08 3.61 5.74
N SER A 225 -21.85 4.25 6.62
CA SER A 225 -21.32 4.82 7.87
C SER A 225 -20.80 3.75 8.82
N SER A 226 -21.31 2.52 8.74
CA SER A 226 -20.85 1.39 9.56
C SER A 226 -19.39 1.00 9.31
N THR A 227 -18.80 1.40 8.17
CA THR A 227 -17.36 1.23 7.93
C THR A 227 -16.48 2.00 8.91
N LYS A 228 -17.04 3.00 9.60
CA LYS A 228 -16.36 3.83 10.61
C LYS A 228 -16.85 3.57 12.02
N ASP A 229 -17.71 2.57 12.21
CA ASP A 229 -18.26 2.19 13.50
C ASP A 229 -17.25 1.31 14.24
N TYR A 230 -16.26 1.97 14.83
CA TYR A 230 -15.26 1.36 15.70
C TYR A 230 -15.55 1.69 17.16
N SER A 231 -14.98 0.89 18.06
CA SER A 231 -14.97 1.20 19.48
C SER A 231 -14.54 2.65 19.74
N PRO A 232 -15.34 3.48 20.42
CA PRO A 232 -15.00 4.89 20.67
C PRO A 232 -13.79 5.07 21.58
N VAL A 233 -13.33 4.01 22.24
CA VAL A 233 -12.12 4.00 23.07
C VAL A 233 -10.93 3.39 22.37
N ARG A 234 -11.08 3.03 21.08
CA ARG A 234 -10.02 2.37 20.30
C ARG A 234 -8.73 3.17 20.30
N ASP A 235 -8.78 4.47 20.00
CA ASP A 235 -7.59 5.32 19.94
C ASP A 235 -6.84 5.46 21.27
N LYS A 236 -7.53 5.20 22.39
CA LYS A 236 -6.93 5.29 23.72
C LYS A 236 -6.37 3.96 24.23
N CYS A 237 -7.01 2.85 23.88
CA CYS A 237 -6.77 1.56 24.50
C CYS A 237 -6.28 0.47 23.54
N HIS A 238 -6.21 0.77 22.23
CA HIS A 238 -5.67 -0.13 21.23
C HIS A 238 -4.41 0.45 20.60
N PHE A 239 -3.35 -0.34 20.58
CA PHE A 239 -2.09 0.07 19.98
C PHE A 239 -2.07 -0.27 18.49
N SER A 240 -2.05 0.77 17.64
CA SER A 240 -1.93 0.60 16.19
C SER A 240 -0.48 0.56 15.70
N SER A 241 0.44 1.23 16.42
CA SER A 241 1.87 1.23 16.17
C SER A 241 2.65 1.57 17.45
N GLY A 242 3.81 0.93 17.63
CA GLY A 242 4.58 1.06 18.86
C GLY A 242 3.91 0.36 20.04
N VAL A 243 4.70 -0.20 20.94
CA VAL A 243 4.20 -0.84 22.16
C VAL A 243 4.72 -0.04 23.34
N PRO A 244 3.84 0.47 24.22
CA PRO A 244 4.32 1.13 25.43
C PRO A 244 5.10 0.14 26.28
N GLU A 245 6.18 0.58 26.85
CA GLU A 245 6.98 -0.19 27.80
C GLU A 245 6.25 -0.42 29.14
N THR A 246 5.10 0.23 29.28
CA THR A 246 4.32 0.19 30.52
C THR A 246 3.56 -1.12 30.68
N THR A 247 3.44 -1.55 31.92
CA THR A 247 2.52 -2.61 32.37
C THR A 247 1.15 -2.08 32.75
N GLN A 248 0.86 -0.79 32.52
CA GLN A 248 -0.45 -0.21 32.76
C GLN A 248 -1.35 -0.46 31.56
N TYR A 249 -2.21 -1.45 31.70
CA TYR A 249 -3.22 -1.76 30.70
C TYR A 249 -4.47 -0.93 30.90
N CYS A 250 -5.16 -0.64 29.81
CA CYS A 250 -6.40 0.10 29.84
C CYS A 250 -7.48 -0.65 30.65
N ILE A 251 -8.23 0.08 31.46
CA ILE A 251 -9.42 -0.43 32.15
C ILE A 251 -10.64 0.24 31.52
N LEU A 252 -11.56 -0.57 31.07
CA LEU A 252 -12.82 -0.14 30.49
C LEU A 252 -13.99 -0.66 31.36
N GLY A 253 -15.09 0.04 31.34
CA GLY A 253 -16.35 -0.42 31.96
C GLY A 253 -16.80 0.41 33.14
N VAL A 254 -17.44 -0.25 34.12
CA VAL A 254 -18.10 0.40 35.28
C VAL A 254 -17.04 0.92 36.23
N LYS A 255 -17.15 2.20 36.62
CA LYS A 255 -16.28 2.81 37.63
C LYS A 255 -16.48 2.09 38.96
N ASP A 256 -15.41 2.00 39.74
CA ASP A 256 -15.40 1.41 41.09
C ASP A 256 -15.58 -0.14 41.16
N ILE A 257 -15.65 -0.81 40.00
CA ILE A 257 -15.57 -2.27 39.95
C ILE A 257 -14.18 -2.66 39.46
N GLU A 258 -13.40 -3.30 40.32
CA GLU A 258 -12.09 -3.79 39.95
C GLU A 258 -12.21 -4.95 38.94
N PRO A 259 -11.48 -4.89 37.79
CA PRO A 259 -11.67 -5.90 36.77
C PRO A 259 -11.15 -7.27 37.19
N SER A 260 -11.98 -8.29 37.02
CA SER A 260 -11.58 -9.72 37.13
C SER A 260 -11.46 -10.40 35.77
N LEU A 261 -11.79 -9.67 34.72
CA LEU A 261 -11.76 -10.10 33.33
C LEU A 261 -10.65 -9.36 32.58
N PHE A 262 -9.88 -10.09 31.80
CA PHE A 262 -8.84 -9.54 30.91
C PHE A 262 -9.12 -9.91 29.45
N VAL A 263 -9.17 -8.95 28.56
CA VAL A 263 -9.26 -9.18 27.11
C VAL A 263 -7.89 -8.97 26.48
N TRP A 264 -7.38 -10.00 25.85
CA TRP A 264 -6.09 -10.02 25.19
C TRP A 264 -6.24 -10.38 23.73
N GLY A 265 -5.74 -9.53 22.80
CA GLY A 265 -5.93 -9.77 21.40
C GLY A 265 -5.30 -8.76 20.45
N ASP A 266 -5.66 -8.91 19.18
CA ASP A 266 -5.34 -7.94 18.14
C ASP A 266 -6.43 -6.85 17.99
N SER A 267 -6.59 -6.29 16.80
CA SER A 267 -7.60 -5.27 16.52
C SER A 267 -9.04 -5.78 16.72
N HIS A 268 -9.30 -7.08 16.58
CA HIS A 268 -10.61 -7.68 16.86
C HIS A 268 -10.89 -7.70 18.37
N GLY A 269 -9.87 -7.93 19.20
CA GLY A 269 -9.98 -7.85 20.64
C GLY A 269 -10.38 -6.46 21.14
N ALA A 270 -10.04 -5.39 20.41
CA ALA A 270 -10.41 -4.03 20.81
C ALA A 270 -11.93 -3.82 20.80
N GLU A 271 -12.63 -4.33 19.80
CA GLU A 271 -14.09 -4.24 19.70
C GLU A 271 -14.77 -5.09 20.79
N ILE A 272 -14.25 -6.30 21.01
CA ILE A 272 -14.73 -7.20 22.06
C ILE A 272 -14.53 -6.58 23.45
N SER A 273 -13.39 -5.94 23.71
CA SER A 273 -13.14 -5.23 24.97
C SER A 273 -14.21 -4.17 25.26
N TYR A 274 -14.57 -3.39 24.25
CA TYR A 274 -15.58 -2.37 24.37
C TYR A 274 -16.97 -2.97 24.61
N ALA A 275 -17.32 -4.03 23.86
CA ALA A 275 -18.60 -4.70 24.05
C ALA A 275 -18.76 -5.26 25.48
N LEU A 276 -17.73 -5.95 25.97
CA LEU A 276 -17.73 -6.51 27.33
C LEU A 276 -17.71 -5.43 28.40
N SER A 277 -17.11 -4.29 28.13
CA SER A 277 -17.09 -3.16 29.07
C SER A 277 -18.46 -2.55 29.36
N LYS A 278 -19.47 -2.84 28.54
CA LYS A 278 -20.86 -2.46 28.80
C LYS A 278 -21.52 -3.32 29.90
N LEU A 279 -20.95 -4.49 30.15
CA LEU A 279 -21.49 -5.45 31.11
C LEU A 279 -20.73 -5.49 32.43
N THR A 280 -19.39 -5.29 32.35
CA THR A 280 -18.51 -5.38 33.52
C THR A 280 -17.23 -4.55 33.27
N SER A 281 -16.42 -4.40 34.34
CA SER A 281 -15.09 -3.81 34.17
C SER A 281 -14.11 -4.84 33.62
N VAL A 282 -13.29 -4.42 32.61
CA VAL A 282 -12.35 -5.28 31.92
C VAL A 282 -10.98 -4.60 31.79
N TYR A 283 -9.91 -5.37 32.00
CA TYR A 283 -8.59 -5.03 31.50
C TYR A 283 -8.51 -5.32 30.01
N THR A 284 -7.84 -4.50 29.25
CA THR A 284 -7.61 -4.76 27.83
C THR A 284 -6.17 -4.51 27.43
N ALA A 285 -5.61 -5.47 26.69
CA ALA A 285 -4.33 -5.37 26.01
C ALA A 285 -4.50 -5.82 24.55
N THR A 286 -4.62 -4.85 23.65
CA THR A 286 -4.83 -5.14 22.22
C THR A 286 -3.84 -4.38 21.36
N TYR A 287 -3.22 -5.11 20.41
CA TYR A 287 -2.20 -4.56 19.54
C TYR A 287 -2.41 -5.02 18.08
N SER A 288 -2.44 -4.05 17.14
CA SER A 288 -2.67 -4.32 15.71
C SER A 288 -1.73 -5.38 15.15
N ALA A 289 -2.30 -6.38 14.47
CA ALA A 289 -1.56 -7.48 13.86
C ALA A 289 -0.64 -8.26 14.82
N CYS A 290 -1.05 -8.33 16.11
CA CYS A 290 -0.35 -9.08 17.15
C CYS A 290 -1.37 -9.95 17.90
N PRO A 291 -1.49 -11.24 17.55
CA PRO A 291 -2.39 -12.16 18.22
C PRO A 291 -1.94 -12.44 19.66
N PRO A 292 -2.81 -12.90 20.56
CA PRO A 292 -2.49 -13.20 21.95
C PRO A 292 -1.71 -14.53 22.06
N VAL A 293 -0.47 -14.55 21.56
CA VAL A 293 0.32 -15.79 21.39
C VAL A 293 1.76 -15.57 21.83
N VAL A 294 2.19 -16.32 22.83
CA VAL A 294 3.58 -16.31 23.30
C VAL A 294 4.47 -17.13 22.35
N GLY A 295 5.62 -16.56 21.98
CA GLY A 295 6.53 -17.18 21.00
C GLY A 295 6.15 -16.88 19.54
N PHE A 296 5.12 -16.08 19.32
CA PHE A 296 4.77 -15.59 18.00
C PHE A 296 5.75 -14.52 17.53
N THR A 297 6.23 -14.65 16.30
CA THR A 297 7.10 -13.66 15.66
C THR A 297 6.47 -13.15 14.38
N SER A 298 6.65 -11.86 14.12
CA SER A 298 6.11 -11.18 12.94
C SER A 298 7.12 -10.19 12.39
N THR A 299 7.33 -10.20 11.08
CA THR A 299 8.13 -9.18 10.41
C THR A 299 7.39 -7.84 10.33
N GLU A 300 6.06 -7.88 10.39
CA GLU A 300 5.21 -6.68 10.41
C GLU A 300 5.21 -5.99 11.78
N ARG A 301 5.34 -6.78 12.86
CA ARG A 301 5.31 -6.32 14.25
C ARG A 301 6.40 -7.01 15.09
N PRO A 302 7.65 -6.59 14.97
CA PRO A 302 8.76 -7.23 15.70
C PRO A 302 8.59 -7.20 17.23
N GLU A 303 7.91 -6.17 17.74
CA GLU A 303 7.70 -5.97 19.18
C GLU A 303 6.59 -6.88 19.76
N CYS A 304 5.83 -7.59 18.91
CA CYS A 304 4.70 -8.40 19.33
C CYS A 304 5.08 -9.48 20.34
N GLN A 305 6.22 -10.15 20.15
CA GLN A 305 6.71 -11.16 21.07
C GLN A 305 6.95 -10.61 22.48
N ALA A 306 7.66 -9.50 22.58
CA ALA A 306 7.94 -8.85 23.86
C ALA A 306 6.66 -8.32 24.52
N HIS A 307 5.72 -7.79 23.74
CA HIS A 307 4.40 -7.37 24.21
C HIS A 307 3.65 -8.56 24.83
N ASN A 308 3.53 -9.65 24.10
CA ASN A 308 2.80 -10.83 24.56
C ASN A 308 3.39 -11.45 25.82
N MET A 309 4.70 -11.44 25.98
CA MET A 309 5.34 -11.90 27.21
C MET A 309 4.95 -11.02 28.41
N ARG A 310 5.00 -9.69 28.26
CA ARG A 310 4.61 -8.77 29.34
C ARG A 310 3.12 -8.92 29.72
N VAL A 311 2.25 -9.10 28.71
CA VAL A 311 0.81 -9.33 28.98
C VAL A 311 0.60 -10.62 29.75
N LEU A 312 1.23 -11.71 29.34
CA LEU A 312 1.15 -12.98 30.05
C LEU A 312 1.60 -12.84 31.51
N ASP A 313 2.78 -12.25 31.74
CA ASP A 313 3.33 -12.05 33.08
C ASP A 313 2.40 -11.20 33.96
N PHE A 314 1.83 -10.13 33.41
CA PHE A 314 0.86 -9.33 34.13
C PHE A 314 -0.40 -10.12 34.52
N ILE A 315 -0.95 -10.92 33.61
CA ILE A 315 -2.14 -11.74 33.88
C ILE A 315 -1.84 -12.78 34.96
N LEU A 316 -0.70 -13.47 34.86
CA LEU A 316 -0.34 -14.53 35.81
C LEU A 316 -0.06 -13.98 37.21
N ASN A 317 0.60 -12.84 37.31
CA ASN A 317 0.95 -12.22 38.60
C ASN A 317 -0.23 -11.49 39.25
N ASN A 318 -1.27 -11.14 38.49
CA ASN A 318 -2.46 -10.48 39.05
C ASN A 318 -3.50 -11.51 39.50
N LYS A 319 -3.56 -11.74 40.82
CA LYS A 319 -4.53 -12.70 41.44
C LYS A 319 -5.99 -12.29 41.24
N LYS A 320 -6.30 -11.03 40.99
CA LYS A 320 -7.67 -10.53 40.78
C LYS A 320 -8.22 -10.91 39.41
N ILE A 321 -7.35 -11.07 38.40
CA ILE A 321 -7.75 -11.56 37.08
C ILE A 321 -8.03 -13.06 37.19
N LYS A 322 -9.28 -13.43 37.01
CA LYS A 322 -9.73 -14.83 37.02
C LYS A 322 -10.09 -15.36 35.64
N ASN A 323 -10.58 -14.49 34.77
CA ASN A 323 -11.08 -14.83 33.44
C ASN A 323 -10.24 -14.10 32.39
N VAL A 324 -9.84 -14.80 31.32
CA VAL A 324 -9.09 -14.26 30.21
C VAL A 324 -9.81 -14.57 28.92
N VAL A 325 -10.11 -13.55 28.13
CA VAL A 325 -10.69 -13.69 26.78
C VAL A 325 -9.59 -13.45 25.78
N LEU A 326 -9.35 -14.43 24.91
CA LEU A 326 -8.45 -14.34 23.78
C LEU A 326 -9.27 -14.07 22.51
N ALA A 327 -8.98 -12.98 21.80
CA ALA A 327 -9.73 -12.58 20.61
C ALA A 327 -8.82 -12.00 19.55
N ALA A 328 -8.77 -12.64 18.36
CA ALA A 328 -7.93 -12.20 17.24
C ALA A 328 -8.51 -12.66 15.91
N ASN A 329 -7.98 -12.09 14.82
CA ASN A 329 -8.21 -12.60 13.48
C ASN A 329 -7.29 -13.81 13.22
N TYR A 330 -7.62 -14.96 13.74
CA TYR A 330 -6.76 -16.15 13.74
C TYR A 330 -6.36 -16.62 12.35
N ASN A 331 -7.28 -16.59 11.36
CA ASN A 331 -7.00 -17.01 9.99
C ASN A 331 -5.92 -16.15 9.30
N LYS A 332 -5.73 -14.91 9.75
CA LYS A 332 -4.67 -14.04 9.23
C LYS A 332 -3.27 -14.60 9.53
N TYR A 333 -3.13 -15.32 10.63
CA TYR A 333 -1.82 -15.73 11.16
C TYR A 333 -1.48 -17.19 10.84
N GLU A 334 -2.42 -17.94 10.31
CA GLU A 334 -2.21 -19.32 9.92
C GLU A 334 -1.72 -19.41 8.46
N GLY A 335 -0.58 -20.06 8.27
CA GLY A 335 -0.05 -20.34 6.93
C GLY A 335 0.63 -19.18 6.17
N ASP A 336 0.74 -17.98 6.72
CA ASP A 336 1.49 -16.88 6.11
C ASP A 336 2.96 -16.89 6.61
N GLU A 337 3.91 -16.90 5.67
CA GLU A 337 5.36 -16.88 5.94
C GLU A 337 5.82 -15.67 6.78
N LYS A 338 5.03 -14.58 6.82
CA LYS A 338 5.31 -13.40 7.66
C LYS A 338 5.14 -13.68 9.15
N TYR A 339 4.44 -14.75 9.47
CA TYR A 339 4.08 -15.12 10.83
C TYR A 339 4.60 -16.51 11.15
N SER A 340 5.30 -16.65 12.24
CA SER A 340 5.80 -17.94 12.68
C SER A 340 5.47 -18.21 14.15
N GLY A 341 5.41 -19.48 14.50
CA GLY A 341 5.15 -19.92 15.86
C GLY A 341 3.70 -19.76 16.32
N PHE A 342 2.74 -19.49 15.41
CA PHE A 342 1.36 -19.20 15.79
C PHE A 342 0.69 -20.39 16.48
N VAL A 343 0.53 -21.54 15.83
CA VAL A 343 -0.24 -22.69 16.36
C VAL A 343 0.33 -23.20 17.68
N LYS A 344 1.63 -23.54 17.69
CA LYS A 344 2.32 -24.03 18.90
C LYS A 344 2.34 -22.98 20.02
N GLY A 345 2.53 -21.71 19.66
CA GLY A 345 2.53 -20.61 20.60
C GLY A 345 1.15 -20.38 21.21
N PHE A 346 0.08 -20.55 20.43
CA PHE A 346 -1.30 -20.41 20.92
C PHE A 346 -1.64 -21.51 21.92
N GLU A 347 -1.37 -22.78 21.60
CA GLU A 347 -1.54 -23.90 22.52
C GLU A 347 -0.77 -23.68 23.83
N ASN A 348 0.49 -23.25 23.73
CA ASN A 348 1.32 -22.97 24.89
C ASN A 348 0.79 -21.78 25.73
N THR A 349 0.24 -20.77 25.06
CA THR A 349 -0.37 -19.61 25.75
C THR A 349 -1.59 -20.03 26.55
N VAL A 350 -2.49 -20.78 25.94
CA VAL A 350 -3.67 -21.33 26.63
C VAL A 350 -3.25 -22.20 27.81
N LYS A 351 -2.29 -23.11 27.60
CA LYS A 351 -1.79 -23.98 28.65
C LYS A 351 -1.21 -23.18 29.83
N LYS A 352 -0.32 -22.22 29.58
CA LYS A 352 0.28 -21.38 30.64
C LYS A 352 -0.78 -20.61 31.44
N LEU A 353 -1.81 -20.10 30.79
CA LEU A 353 -2.90 -19.40 31.48
C LEU A 353 -3.73 -20.36 32.35
N THR A 354 -4.07 -21.54 31.83
CA THR A 354 -4.84 -22.54 32.58
C THR A 354 -4.06 -23.15 33.73
N ASP A 355 -2.78 -23.47 33.54
CA ASP A 355 -1.86 -23.93 34.59
C ASP A 355 -1.67 -22.85 35.66
N GLY A 356 -1.72 -21.57 35.29
CA GLY A 356 -1.73 -20.43 36.19
C GLY A 356 -3.09 -20.16 36.87
N GLY A 357 -4.05 -21.08 36.77
CA GLY A 357 -5.35 -21.00 37.43
C GLY A 357 -6.33 -20.00 36.80
N LYS A 358 -6.10 -19.58 35.55
CA LYS A 358 -7.00 -18.68 34.83
C LYS A 358 -8.01 -19.46 34.02
N ARG A 359 -9.29 -18.99 33.99
CA ARG A 359 -10.29 -19.50 33.08
C ARG A 359 -10.12 -18.81 31.75
N VAL A 360 -9.81 -19.57 30.69
CA VAL A 360 -9.57 -19.05 29.35
C VAL A 360 -10.78 -19.27 28.47
N THR A 361 -11.24 -18.20 27.83
CA THR A 361 -12.27 -18.24 26.78
C THR A 361 -11.64 -17.78 25.49
N VAL A 362 -11.66 -18.62 24.45
CA VAL A 362 -11.23 -18.25 23.12
C VAL A 362 -12.48 -17.85 22.34
N LEU A 363 -12.50 -16.63 21.81
CA LEU A 363 -13.55 -16.20 20.92
C LEU A 363 -13.11 -16.51 19.49
N ASP A 364 -13.92 -17.32 18.82
CA ASP A 364 -13.71 -17.59 17.41
C ASP A 364 -13.82 -16.32 16.59
N GLN A 365 -13.12 -16.28 15.47
CA GLN A 365 -13.13 -15.09 14.63
C GLN A 365 -14.46 -14.93 13.91
N ILE A 366 -14.85 -13.67 13.68
CA ILE A 366 -15.98 -13.34 12.82
C ILE A 366 -15.65 -13.83 11.39
N PRO A 367 -16.57 -14.56 10.72
CA PRO A 367 -16.35 -15.01 9.34
C PRO A 367 -15.95 -13.84 8.44
N SER A 368 -14.90 -14.05 7.66
CA SER A 368 -14.46 -13.08 6.64
C SER A 368 -15.10 -13.45 5.31
N PRO A 369 -16.10 -12.72 4.83
CA PRO A 369 -16.83 -13.07 3.59
C PRO A 369 -16.02 -12.82 2.32
N GLY A 370 -14.79 -12.30 2.41
CA GLY A 370 -13.94 -11.97 1.25
C GLY A 370 -14.42 -10.77 0.43
N VAL A 371 -15.43 -10.06 0.92
CA VAL A 371 -16.03 -8.88 0.29
C VAL A 371 -16.17 -7.73 1.28
N ASN A 372 -16.32 -6.51 0.75
CA ASN A 372 -16.62 -5.34 1.58
C ASN A 372 -18.13 -5.31 1.89
N VAL A 373 -18.52 -5.95 2.99
CA VAL A 373 -19.94 -6.14 3.37
C VAL A 373 -20.76 -4.84 3.35
N PRO A 374 -20.32 -3.72 3.93
CA PRO A 374 -21.08 -2.48 3.87
C PRO A 374 -21.29 -1.98 2.43
N ASN A 375 -20.27 -2.06 1.58
CA ASN A 375 -20.39 -1.67 0.19
C ASN A 375 -21.30 -2.63 -0.60
N ASP A 376 -21.17 -3.93 -0.37
CA ASP A 376 -22.02 -4.94 -1.03
C ASP A 376 -23.49 -4.77 -0.62
N LEU A 377 -23.77 -4.55 0.65
CA LEU A 377 -25.13 -4.31 1.15
C LEU A 377 -25.71 -2.98 0.62
N ALA A 378 -24.93 -1.90 0.62
CA ALA A 378 -25.37 -0.60 0.13
C ALA A 378 -25.75 -0.63 -1.37
N ASN A 379 -25.15 -1.54 -2.14
CA ASN A 379 -25.37 -1.70 -3.58
C ASN A 379 -26.20 -2.93 -3.95
N ALA A 380 -26.63 -3.73 -2.96
CA ALA A 380 -27.52 -4.86 -3.22
C ALA A 380 -28.86 -4.38 -3.84
N LYS A 381 -29.28 -5.05 -4.90
CA LYS A 381 -30.58 -4.79 -5.55
C LYS A 381 -31.78 -5.30 -4.73
N PHE A 382 -31.52 -6.07 -3.67
CA PHE A 382 -32.54 -6.64 -2.79
C PHE A 382 -32.60 -5.87 -1.48
N ILE A 383 -33.80 -5.51 -1.06
CA ILE A 383 -34.06 -4.96 0.27
C ILE A 383 -33.77 -6.08 1.28
N VAL A 384 -32.65 -6.02 1.92
CA VAL A 384 -32.33 -6.90 3.06
C VAL A 384 -33.23 -6.45 4.20
N ASN A 385 -34.13 -7.32 4.63
CA ASN A 385 -35.02 -7.04 5.76
C ASN A 385 -34.16 -6.71 6.99
N LYS A 386 -34.31 -5.54 7.60
CA LYS A 386 -33.49 -5.03 8.73
C LYS A 386 -33.28 -6.04 9.88
N ARG A 387 -34.15 -7.06 9.97
CA ARG A 387 -34.04 -8.13 10.97
C ARG A 387 -32.99 -9.21 10.62
N CYS A 388 -32.55 -9.30 9.35
CA CYS A 388 -31.55 -10.30 8.91
C CYS A 388 -30.09 -9.85 9.11
N LEU A 389 -29.85 -8.59 9.43
CA LEU A 389 -28.51 -8.07 9.67
C LEU A 389 -27.96 -8.41 11.07
N LEU A 390 -28.80 -8.95 11.95
CA LEU A 390 -28.38 -9.16 13.33
C LEU A 390 -27.90 -10.56 13.65
N TYR A 391 -28.19 -11.61 12.87
CA TYR A 391 -27.55 -12.96 12.95
C TYR A 391 -28.14 -13.90 11.87
N PRO A 392 -27.35 -14.58 11.04
CA PRO A 392 -27.76 -15.85 10.53
C PRO A 392 -27.61 -16.87 11.68
N SER A 393 -28.70 -17.45 12.06
CA SER A 393 -28.74 -18.64 12.94
C SER A 393 -27.95 -19.79 12.31
#